data_0262779d2b1ac4e920559872e6dc6586
#
_entry.id   0262779d2b1ac4e920559872e6dc6586
#
_cell.length_a   1.000
_cell.length_b   1.000
_cell.length_c   1.000
_cell.angle_alpha   90.00
_cell.angle_beta   90.00
_cell.angle_gamma   90.00
#
_symmetry.space_group_name_H-M   'P 1'
#
loop_
_entity.id
_entity.type
_entity.pdbx_description
1 polymer ?
#
loop_
_entity_poly.entity_id
_entity_poly.type
_entity_poly.pdbx_seq_one_letter_code
_entity_poly.pdbx_strand_id
1 'polypeptide(L)'
;IYLLNELNNKKNDIELKTGKKINVVAVSARSISKKRRFKVNKKIFYKNPLEIFKKTKVDILFEAIGLSDGISKKVVETALKNKIHVITPNKALISKHGDYLGKLAEDNNVNLEFEASVAGGIPILRAIKEGLATNKILKVYGILNGTTNYILTDMENSNQSFPEVLKKAQKLGYAEPGNPKLDLNGFDAFAKVRILSALAFNSKI
;
A
#
# COMPACT_ATOMS: atom_id res chain seq x y z
N ILE A 1 -7.70 0.06 10.60
CA ILE A 1 -8.68 -0.61 11.51
C ILE A 1 -8.88 -2.06 11.12
N TYR A 2 -9.10 -2.35 9.84
CA TYR A 2 -9.20 -3.74 9.37
C TYR A 2 -7.97 -4.55 9.79
N LEU A 3 -6.77 -4.05 9.54
CA LEU A 3 -5.52 -4.70 9.96
C LEU A 3 -5.46 -4.99 11.47
N LEU A 4 -5.89 -4.03 12.32
CA LEU A 4 -5.92 -4.24 13.77
C LEU A 4 -6.83 -5.39 14.17
N ASN A 5 -7.99 -5.49 13.52
CA ASN A 5 -8.92 -6.58 13.75
C ASN A 5 -8.33 -7.93 13.31
N GLU A 6 -7.74 -7.98 12.11
CA GLU A 6 -7.10 -9.19 11.59
C GLU A 6 -5.91 -9.65 12.44
N LEU A 7 -5.06 -8.73 12.88
CA LEU A 7 -3.95 -9.06 13.79
C LEU A 7 -4.45 -9.64 15.12
N ASN A 8 -5.56 -9.10 15.64
CA ASN A 8 -6.15 -9.64 16.87
C ASN A 8 -6.78 -11.02 16.65
N ASN A 9 -7.55 -11.20 15.59
CA ASN A 9 -8.24 -12.46 15.28
C ASN A 9 -7.26 -13.58 14.93
N LYS A 10 -6.16 -13.28 14.26
CA LYS A 10 -5.16 -14.25 13.79
C LYS A 10 -3.92 -14.33 14.69
N LYS A 11 -3.99 -13.79 15.91
CA LYS A 11 -2.83 -13.70 16.79
C LYS A 11 -2.14 -15.07 17.02
N ASN A 12 -2.92 -16.09 17.37
CA ASN A 12 -2.39 -17.43 17.64
C ASN A 12 -1.82 -18.09 16.36
N ASP A 13 -2.48 -17.88 15.24
CA ASP A 13 -2.04 -18.39 13.93
C ASP A 13 -0.71 -17.78 13.49
N ILE A 14 -0.56 -16.47 13.71
CA ILE A 14 0.69 -15.76 13.42
C ILE A 14 1.79 -16.27 14.35
N GLU A 15 1.53 -16.39 15.64
CA GLU A 15 2.50 -16.90 16.61
C GLU A 15 2.95 -18.33 16.26
N LEU A 16 2.01 -19.19 15.90
CA LEU A 16 2.30 -20.57 15.51
C LEU A 16 3.19 -20.64 14.25
N LYS A 17 2.90 -19.81 13.24
CA LYS A 17 3.62 -19.80 11.96
C LYS A 17 4.98 -19.11 12.01
N THR A 18 5.15 -18.11 12.86
CA THR A 18 6.34 -17.26 12.88
C THR A 18 7.22 -17.43 14.12
N GLY A 19 6.70 -18.11 15.16
CA GLY A 19 7.35 -18.16 16.48
C GLY A 19 7.36 -16.83 17.22
N LYS A 20 6.64 -15.79 16.73
CA LYS A 20 6.70 -14.44 17.28
C LYS A 20 5.31 -13.89 17.58
N LYS A 21 5.21 -13.19 18.71
CA LYS A 21 4.00 -12.44 19.10
C LYS A 21 4.02 -11.05 18.49
N ILE A 22 2.93 -10.66 17.81
CA ILE A 22 2.74 -9.30 17.34
C ILE A 22 1.95 -8.51 18.39
N ASN A 23 2.53 -7.41 18.87
CA ASN A 23 1.90 -6.49 19.78
C ASN A 23 1.70 -5.13 19.13
N VAL A 24 0.47 -4.64 19.11
CA VAL A 24 0.18 -3.28 18.61
C VAL A 24 0.44 -2.30 19.75
N VAL A 25 1.55 -1.59 19.67
CA VAL A 25 2.03 -0.67 20.72
C VAL A 25 1.64 0.78 20.48
N ALA A 26 1.30 1.15 19.23
CA ALA A 26 0.88 2.50 18.87
C ALA A 26 -0.06 2.50 17.67
N VAL A 27 -0.99 3.45 17.67
CA VAL A 27 -1.91 3.72 16.55
C VAL A 27 -1.99 5.21 16.35
N SER A 28 -1.91 5.67 15.11
CA SER A 28 -2.10 7.08 14.77
C SER A 28 -3.21 7.27 13.76
N ALA A 29 -4.01 8.32 13.97
CA ALA A 29 -5.01 8.78 13.03
C ALA A 29 -5.37 10.24 13.31
N ARG A 30 -5.97 10.94 12.33
CA ARG A 30 -6.39 12.35 12.46
C ARG A 30 -7.34 12.60 13.63
N SER A 31 -8.21 11.64 13.95
CA SER A 31 -9.19 11.75 15.03
C SER A 31 -9.44 10.40 15.68
N ILE A 32 -9.48 10.37 17.01
CA ILE A 32 -9.85 9.18 17.77
C ILE A 32 -11.39 9.01 17.80
N SER A 33 -12.13 10.11 17.76
CA SER A 33 -13.61 10.12 17.88
C SER A 33 -14.34 9.66 16.62
N LYS A 34 -13.66 9.56 15.47
CA LYS A 34 -14.29 9.06 14.24
C LYS A 34 -14.85 7.65 14.50
N LYS A 35 -16.17 7.46 14.26
CA LYS A 35 -16.85 6.16 14.42
C LYS A 35 -16.15 5.10 13.58
N ARG A 36 -15.72 4.03 14.23
CA ARG A 36 -14.99 2.90 13.62
C ARG A 36 -15.59 1.59 14.11
N ARG A 37 -15.51 0.55 13.28
CA ARG A 37 -15.98 -0.80 13.67
C ARG A 37 -15.18 -1.41 14.84
N PHE A 38 -13.98 -0.90 15.09
CA PHE A 38 -13.09 -1.38 16.14
C PHE A 38 -12.70 -0.24 17.08
N LYS A 39 -12.76 -0.46 18.41
CA LYS A 39 -12.36 0.53 19.40
C LYS A 39 -10.84 0.56 19.52
N VAL A 40 -10.23 1.71 19.31
CA VAL A 40 -8.80 1.93 19.52
C VAL A 40 -8.58 2.28 20.99
N ASN A 41 -7.63 1.63 21.65
CA ASN A 41 -7.25 1.97 23.00
C ASN A 41 -6.63 3.37 23.05
N LYS A 42 -7.21 4.24 23.88
CA LYS A 42 -6.74 5.64 23.99
C LYS A 42 -5.29 5.75 24.49
N LYS A 43 -4.81 4.78 25.27
CA LYS A 43 -3.45 4.79 25.83
C LYS A 43 -2.36 4.64 24.76
N ILE A 44 -2.65 4.01 23.63
CA ILE A 44 -1.72 3.79 22.51
C ILE A 44 -2.04 4.67 21.31
N PHE A 45 -2.94 5.64 21.45
CA PHE A 45 -3.35 6.52 20.36
C PHE A 45 -2.53 7.81 20.32
N TYR A 46 -2.03 8.14 19.15
CA TYR A 46 -1.27 9.35 18.86
C TYR A 46 -1.95 10.14 17.73
N LYS A 47 -2.18 11.44 17.94
CA LYS A 47 -2.70 12.33 16.89
C LYS A 47 -1.62 12.63 15.86
N ASN A 48 -0.39 12.84 16.32
CA ASN A 48 0.78 13.03 15.48
C ASN A 48 1.58 11.72 15.41
N PRO A 49 1.71 11.09 14.22
CA PRO A 49 2.41 9.81 14.09
C PRO A 49 3.91 9.91 14.42
N LEU A 50 4.55 11.07 14.30
CA LEU A 50 5.96 11.25 14.61
C LEU A 50 6.26 11.20 16.11
N GLU A 51 5.26 11.42 16.96
CA GLU A 51 5.43 11.28 18.41
C GLU A 51 5.60 9.82 18.85
N ILE A 52 5.14 8.87 18.05
CA ILE A 52 5.28 7.43 18.32
C ILE A 52 6.76 7.09 18.52
N PHE A 53 7.61 7.55 17.61
CA PHE A 53 9.04 7.22 17.63
C PHE A 53 9.82 7.81 18.82
N LYS A 54 9.24 8.84 19.45
CA LYS A 54 9.83 9.47 20.66
C LYS A 54 9.40 8.80 21.97
N LYS A 55 8.20 8.19 21.96
CA LYS A 55 7.52 7.74 23.20
C LYS A 55 7.41 6.23 23.31
N THR A 56 7.63 5.50 22.21
CA THR A 56 7.34 4.06 22.16
C THR A 56 8.41 3.36 21.34
N LYS A 57 8.93 2.25 21.85
CA LYS A 57 9.78 1.35 21.07
C LYS A 57 8.93 0.63 20.03
N VAL A 58 9.31 0.71 18.77
CA VAL A 58 8.61 0.13 17.63
C VAL A 58 9.62 -0.67 16.80
N ASP A 59 9.28 -1.90 16.45
CA ASP A 59 10.09 -2.74 15.58
C ASP A 59 9.61 -2.66 14.12
N ILE A 60 8.29 -2.52 13.91
CA ILE A 60 7.65 -2.47 12.59
C ILE A 60 6.64 -1.34 12.54
N LEU A 61 6.75 -0.48 11.54
CA LEU A 61 5.75 0.53 11.17
C LEU A 61 4.86 -0.03 10.05
N PHE A 62 3.54 0.02 10.21
CA PHE A 62 2.59 -0.11 9.11
C PHE A 62 2.04 1.27 8.75
N GLU A 63 2.39 1.78 7.56
CA GLU A 63 1.93 3.07 7.03
C GLU A 63 0.76 2.85 6.06
N ALA A 64 -0.36 3.54 6.28
CA ALA A 64 -1.55 3.52 5.43
C ALA A 64 -2.22 4.91 5.35
N ILE A 65 -1.40 5.96 5.23
CA ILE A 65 -1.89 7.35 5.13
C ILE A 65 -2.34 7.65 3.70
N GLY A 66 -1.62 7.12 2.69
CA GLY A 66 -2.02 7.17 1.29
C GLY A 66 -1.57 8.41 0.52
N LEU A 67 -0.74 9.28 1.10
CA LEU A 67 -0.16 10.45 0.42
C LEU A 67 1.25 10.12 -0.09
N SER A 68 1.64 10.65 -1.25
CA SER A 68 3.01 10.50 -1.76
C SER A 68 4.03 11.32 -0.98
N ASP A 69 3.60 12.46 -0.41
CA ASP A 69 4.46 13.45 0.22
C ASP A 69 3.98 13.82 1.62
N GLY A 70 4.60 14.81 2.21
CA GLY A 70 4.21 15.36 3.50
C GLY A 70 4.40 14.38 4.64
N ILE A 71 3.33 14.18 5.43
CA ILE A 71 3.41 13.36 6.65
C ILE A 71 3.67 11.87 6.36
N SER A 72 3.15 11.33 5.26
CA SER A 72 3.35 9.95 4.86
C SER A 72 4.83 9.66 4.62
N LYS A 73 5.46 10.44 3.73
CA LYS A 73 6.90 10.36 3.46
C LYS A 73 7.73 10.55 4.73
N LYS A 74 7.44 11.60 5.51
CA LYS A 74 8.18 11.93 6.72
C LYS A 74 8.13 10.82 7.79
N VAL A 75 6.99 10.16 7.94
CA VAL A 75 6.82 9.04 8.88
C VAL A 75 7.64 7.84 8.46
N VAL A 76 7.60 7.48 7.16
CA VAL A 76 8.39 6.36 6.62
C VAL A 76 9.88 6.65 6.73
N GLU A 77 10.35 7.83 6.31
CA GLU A 77 11.75 8.23 6.45
C GLU A 77 12.23 8.18 7.91
N THR A 78 11.40 8.68 8.84
CA THR A 78 11.75 8.68 10.26
C THR A 78 11.86 7.25 10.79
N ALA A 79 10.96 6.35 10.39
CA ALA A 79 11.02 4.94 10.79
C ALA A 79 12.31 4.29 10.28
N LEU A 80 12.61 4.40 8.99
CA LEU A 80 13.80 3.81 8.39
C LEU A 80 15.09 4.31 9.04
N LYS A 81 15.21 5.63 9.27
CA LYS A 81 16.35 6.25 9.98
C LYS A 81 16.51 5.77 11.42
N ASN A 82 15.41 5.40 12.07
CA ASN A 82 15.41 4.84 13.42
C ASN A 82 15.55 3.30 13.43
N LYS A 83 15.96 2.71 12.32
CA LYS A 83 16.12 1.25 12.16
C LYS A 83 14.84 0.46 12.42
N ILE A 84 13.71 0.99 11.99
CA ILE A 84 12.38 0.37 12.11
C ILE A 84 11.98 -0.14 10.73
N HIS A 85 11.59 -1.41 10.64
CA HIS A 85 11.06 -2.00 9.42
C HIS A 85 9.74 -1.31 9.02
N VAL A 86 9.51 -1.13 7.73
CA VAL A 86 8.31 -0.47 7.22
C VAL A 86 7.53 -1.38 6.29
N ILE A 87 6.20 -1.40 6.48
CA ILE A 87 5.25 -2.05 5.58
C ILE A 87 4.27 -0.97 5.12
N THR A 88 4.11 -0.80 3.80
CA THR A 88 3.18 0.19 3.25
C THR A 88 2.46 -0.30 1.99
N PRO A 89 1.13 -0.14 1.87
CA PRO A 89 0.41 -0.32 0.62
C PRO A 89 0.41 0.94 -0.27
N ASN A 90 1.13 1.99 0.12
CA ASN A 90 1.05 3.32 -0.48
C ASN A 90 1.81 3.40 -1.80
N LYS A 91 1.15 2.99 -2.89
CA LYS A 91 1.74 3.03 -4.24
C LYS A 91 2.20 4.41 -4.68
N ALA A 92 1.49 5.48 -4.27
CA ALA A 92 1.86 6.84 -4.63
C ALA A 92 3.21 7.25 -4.00
N LEU A 93 3.45 6.86 -2.75
CA LEU A 93 4.72 7.07 -2.06
C LEU A 93 5.84 6.27 -2.73
N ILE A 94 5.63 4.98 -2.94
CA ILE A 94 6.64 4.09 -3.52
C ILE A 94 6.94 4.46 -4.97
N SER A 95 5.92 4.72 -5.79
CA SER A 95 6.10 5.15 -7.17
C SER A 95 6.86 6.47 -7.32
N LYS A 96 6.84 7.33 -6.32
CA LYS A 96 7.51 8.65 -6.37
C LYS A 96 8.88 8.66 -5.67
N HIS A 97 9.03 7.90 -4.61
CA HIS A 97 10.19 7.96 -3.72
C HIS A 97 10.80 6.57 -3.42
N GLY A 98 10.41 5.53 -4.17
CA GLY A 98 10.83 4.15 -3.92
C GLY A 98 12.34 3.96 -3.89
N ASP A 99 13.06 4.52 -4.87
CA ASP A 99 14.52 4.43 -4.94
C ASP A 99 15.19 5.02 -3.70
N TYR A 100 14.77 6.23 -3.33
CA TYR A 100 15.32 6.91 -2.16
C TYR A 100 14.99 6.16 -0.86
N LEU A 101 13.75 5.72 -0.69
CA LEU A 101 13.32 5.00 0.51
C LEU A 101 13.92 3.60 0.59
N GLY A 102 14.06 2.93 -0.56
CA GLY A 102 14.74 1.64 -0.67
C GLY A 102 16.20 1.74 -0.24
N LYS A 103 16.95 2.70 -0.81
CA LYS A 103 18.33 2.96 -0.39
C LYS A 103 18.44 3.31 1.09
N LEU A 104 17.54 4.13 1.60
CA LEU A 104 17.51 4.48 3.02
C LEU A 104 17.26 3.25 3.91
N ALA A 105 16.44 2.30 3.47
CA ALA A 105 16.19 1.05 4.17
C ALA A 105 17.45 0.16 4.19
N GLU A 106 18.12 0.02 3.04
CA GLU A 106 19.39 -0.71 2.90
C GLU A 106 20.49 -0.12 3.80
N ASP A 107 20.70 1.19 3.73
CA ASP A 107 21.71 1.90 4.51
C ASP A 107 21.51 1.74 6.05
N ASN A 108 20.29 1.46 6.48
CA ASN A 108 19.93 1.24 7.89
C ASN A 108 19.70 -0.24 8.27
N ASN A 109 19.91 -1.19 7.35
CA ASN A 109 19.67 -2.64 7.54
C ASN A 109 18.25 -2.96 8.01
N VAL A 110 17.25 -2.36 7.38
CA VAL A 110 15.82 -2.62 7.64
C VAL A 110 15.07 -2.88 6.34
N ASN A 111 13.93 -3.54 6.44
CA ASN A 111 13.10 -3.85 5.29
C ASN A 111 12.07 -2.74 5.03
N LEU A 112 11.89 -2.43 3.75
CA LEU A 112 10.75 -1.66 3.23
C LEU A 112 9.89 -2.59 2.38
N GLU A 113 8.74 -2.99 2.90
CA GLU A 113 7.83 -3.91 2.24
C GLU A 113 6.59 -3.18 1.72
N PHE A 114 6.25 -3.42 0.46
CA PHE A 114 5.16 -2.72 -0.23
C PHE A 114 4.34 -3.60 -1.18
N GLU A 115 4.25 -4.91 -0.89
CA GLU A 115 3.53 -5.89 -1.71
C GLU A 115 2.11 -5.43 -2.09
N ALA A 116 1.35 -4.91 -1.11
CA ALA A 116 -0.02 -4.46 -1.36
C ALA A 116 -0.13 -3.14 -2.15
N SER A 117 0.98 -2.54 -2.57
CA SER A 117 0.96 -1.34 -3.43
C SER A 117 0.60 -1.66 -4.88
N VAL A 118 0.86 -2.90 -5.34
CA VAL A 118 0.54 -3.38 -6.68
C VAL A 118 -0.22 -4.71 -6.57
N ALA A 119 -1.35 -4.82 -7.25
CA ALA A 119 -2.16 -6.03 -7.33
C ALA A 119 -2.42 -6.67 -5.95
N GLY A 120 -2.95 -5.89 -5.00
CA GLY A 120 -3.20 -6.31 -3.62
C GLY A 120 -3.89 -7.67 -3.53
N GLY A 121 -3.29 -8.61 -2.79
CA GLY A 121 -3.73 -10.00 -2.69
C GLY A 121 -3.05 -10.96 -3.69
N ILE A 122 -2.32 -10.44 -4.69
CA ILE A 122 -1.50 -11.23 -5.62
C ILE A 122 -0.03 -10.93 -5.32
N PRO A 123 0.80 -11.92 -4.95
CA PRO A 123 2.17 -11.69 -4.51
C PRO A 123 3.14 -11.46 -5.69
N ILE A 124 2.83 -10.50 -6.55
CA ILE A 124 3.60 -10.23 -7.77
C ILE A 124 4.94 -9.58 -7.50
N LEU A 125 5.02 -8.65 -6.54
CA LEU A 125 6.28 -7.98 -6.22
C LEU A 125 7.25 -8.96 -5.56
N ARG A 126 6.75 -9.82 -4.68
CA ARG A 126 7.53 -10.88 -4.07
C ARG A 126 8.01 -11.90 -5.08
N ALA A 127 7.17 -12.28 -6.04
CA ALA A 127 7.57 -13.15 -7.13
C ALA A 127 8.75 -12.56 -7.93
N ILE A 128 8.71 -11.26 -8.23
CA ILE A 128 9.80 -10.57 -8.94
C ILE A 128 11.06 -10.48 -8.05
N LYS A 129 10.92 -10.01 -6.81
CA LYS A 129 12.04 -9.74 -5.90
C LYS A 129 12.75 -11.00 -5.42
N GLU A 130 12.00 -12.06 -5.13
CA GLU A 130 12.50 -13.27 -4.49
C GLU A 130 12.50 -14.46 -5.45
N GLY A 131 11.34 -14.78 -6.04
CA GLY A 131 11.17 -15.96 -6.89
C GLY A 131 11.94 -15.89 -8.20
N LEU A 132 12.08 -14.71 -8.78
CA LEU A 132 12.76 -14.46 -10.04
C LEU A 132 14.06 -13.66 -9.90
N ALA A 133 14.63 -13.59 -8.70
CA ALA A 133 15.80 -12.76 -8.39
C ALA A 133 17.03 -13.03 -9.30
N THR A 134 17.19 -14.25 -9.75
CA THR A 134 18.31 -14.65 -10.65
C THR A 134 17.92 -14.66 -12.13
N ASN A 135 16.65 -14.38 -12.46
CA ASN A 135 16.16 -14.42 -13.83
C ASN A 135 16.23 -13.04 -14.49
N LYS A 136 16.50 -13.03 -15.79
CA LYS A 136 16.37 -11.82 -16.61
C LYS A 136 14.92 -11.67 -17.08
N ILE A 137 14.21 -10.71 -16.54
CA ILE A 137 12.85 -10.38 -16.99
C ILE A 137 12.94 -9.55 -18.26
N LEU A 138 12.32 -10.02 -19.34
CA LEU A 138 12.36 -9.36 -20.64
C LEU A 138 11.15 -8.47 -20.88
N LYS A 139 10.00 -8.79 -20.27
CA LYS A 139 8.74 -8.09 -20.50
C LYS A 139 7.81 -8.22 -19.30
N VAL A 140 7.12 -7.13 -18.99
CA VAL A 140 6.00 -7.10 -18.03
C VAL A 140 4.79 -6.49 -18.75
N TYR A 141 3.67 -7.17 -18.75
CA TYR A 141 2.42 -6.69 -19.33
C TYR A 141 1.23 -7.24 -18.57
N GLY A 142 0.10 -6.52 -18.63
CA GLY A 142 -1.13 -6.94 -17.96
C GLY A 142 -2.15 -5.83 -17.85
N ILE A 143 -3.31 -6.17 -17.30
CA ILE A 143 -4.37 -5.23 -16.98
C ILE A 143 -4.16 -4.77 -15.53
N LEU A 144 -3.83 -3.50 -15.34
CA LEU A 144 -3.41 -2.95 -14.06
C LEU A 144 -4.50 -2.14 -13.33
N ASN A 145 -5.60 -1.84 -14.00
CA ASN A 145 -6.71 -1.11 -13.41
C ASN A 145 -8.06 -1.79 -13.72
N GLY A 146 -8.78 -2.21 -12.69
CA GLY A 146 -10.06 -2.91 -12.83
C GLY A 146 -11.19 -2.02 -13.32
N THR A 147 -11.23 -0.76 -12.88
CA THR A 147 -12.27 0.21 -13.25
C THR A 147 -12.28 0.47 -14.76
N THR A 148 -11.12 0.81 -15.32
CA THR A 148 -11.00 1.06 -16.77
C THR A 148 -11.19 -0.21 -17.59
N ASN A 149 -10.71 -1.35 -17.11
CA ASN A 149 -10.94 -2.63 -17.76
C ASN A 149 -12.45 -2.94 -17.85
N TYR A 150 -13.19 -2.80 -16.75
CA TYR A 150 -14.64 -2.99 -16.75
C TYR A 150 -15.32 -2.06 -17.74
N ILE A 151 -15.00 -0.77 -17.71
CA ILE A 151 -15.62 0.25 -18.58
C ILE A 151 -15.40 -0.08 -20.05
N LEU A 152 -14.17 -0.34 -20.45
CA LEU A 152 -13.82 -0.64 -21.84
C LEU A 152 -14.47 -1.93 -22.32
N THR A 153 -14.44 -2.98 -21.51
CA THR A 153 -15.08 -4.26 -21.83
C THR A 153 -16.61 -4.12 -21.97
N ASP A 154 -17.26 -3.38 -21.07
CA ASP A 154 -18.72 -3.19 -21.15
C ASP A 154 -19.12 -2.31 -22.35
N MET A 155 -18.32 -1.27 -22.68
CA MET A 155 -18.54 -0.48 -23.90
C MET A 155 -18.43 -1.33 -25.17
N GLU A 156 -17.43 -2.20 -25.25
CA GLU A 156 -17.22 -3.11 -26.37
C GLU A 156 -18.40 -4.10 -26.54
N ASN A 157 -18.87 -4.67 -25.45
CA ASN A 157 -19.92 -5.70 -25.47
C ASN A 157 -21.34 -5.13 -25.61
N SER A 158 -21.60 -3.94 -25.10
CA SER A 158 -22.96 -3.37 -25.01
C SER A 158 -23.23 -2.25 -26.02
N ASN A 159 -22.21 -1.78 -26.72
CA ASN A 159 -22.29 -0.62 -27.61
C ASN A 159 -22.78 0.68 -26.92
N GLN A 160 -22.69 0.73 -25.58
CA GLN A 160 -23.11 1.89 -24.77
C GLN A 160 -22.02 2.95 -24.75
N SER A 161 -22.43 4.19 -24.54
CA SER A 161 -21.50 5.32 -24.41
C SER A 161 -20.72 5.27 -23.08
N PHE A 162 -19.53 5.89 -23.06
CA PHE A 162 -18.71 6.00 -21.84
C PHE A 162 -19.48 6.54 -20.62
N PRO A 163 -20.31 7.63 -20.71
CA PRO A 163 -21.04 8.13 -19.56
C PRO A 163 -22.05 7.13 -19.00
N GLU A 164 -22.70 6.33 -19.84
CA GLU A 164 -23.66 5.30 -19.41
C GLU A 164 -22.96 4.17 -18.67
N VAL A 165 -21.86 3.65 -19.26
CA VAL A 165 -21.08 2.57 -18.64
C VAL A 165 -20.40 3.04 -17.35
N LEU A 166 -19.93 4.28 -17.28
CA LEU A 166 -19.36 4.83 -16.05
C LEU A 166 -20.39 4.88 -14.91
N LYS A 167 -21.63 5.31 -15.20
CA LYS A 167 -22.72 5.28 -14.19
C LYS A 167 -23.00 3.85 -13.71
N LYS A 168 -22.98 2.89 -14.62
CA LYS A 168 -23.17 1.47 -14.31
C LYS A 168 -22.03 0.93 -13.46
N ALA A 169 -20.77 1.26 -13.81
CA ALA A 169 -19.58 0.90 -13.02
C ALA A 169 -19.65 1.46 -11.58
N GLN A 170 -20.09 2.72 -11.42
CA GLN A 170 -20.28 3.34 -10.11
C GLN A 170 -21.38 2.65 -9.31
N LYS A 171 -22.51 2.31 -9.93
CA LYS A 171 -23.61 1.59 -9.27
C LYS A 171 -23.20 0.19 -8.80
N LEU A 172 -22.34 -0.49 -9.56
CA LEU A 172 -21.81 -1.81 -9.23
C LEU A 172 -20.60 -1.77 -8.28
N GLY A 173 -20.07 -0.59 -7.98
CA GLY A 173 -18.92 -0.42 -7.09
C GLY A 173 -17.55 -0.65 -7.75
N TYR A 174 -17.48 -0.73 -9.08
CA TYR A 174 -16.21 -0.80 -9.83
C TYR A 174 -15.54 0.57 -9.96
N ALA A 175 -16.31 1.66 -9.90
CA ALA A 175 -15.81 3.02 -9.89
C ALA A 175 -16.29 3.77 -8.65
N GLU A 176 -15.45 4.65 -8.10
CA GLU A 176 -15.84 5.49 -6.96
C GLU A 176 -16.99 6.44 -7.35
N PRO A 177 -17.93 6.72 -6.41
CA PRO A 177 -18.94 7.74 -6.61
C PRO A 177 -18.30 9.11 -6.86
N GLY A 178 -18.85 9.87 -7.79
CA GLY A 178 -18.33 11.18 -8.17
C GLY A 178 -17.35 11.12 -9.33
N ASN A 179 -16.12 11.53 -9.14
CA ASN A 179 -15.13 11.59 -10.22
C ASN A 179 -13.93 10.67 -9.94
N PRO A 180 -13.88 9.46 -10.52
CA PRO A 180 -12.78 8.50 -10.36
C PRO A 180 -11.54 8.91 -11.20
N LYS A 181 -11.09 10.16 -11.05
CA LYS A 181 -9.97 10.73 -11.85
C LYS A 181 -8.71 9.91 -11.80
N LEU A 182 -8.37 9.31 -10.67
CA LEU A 182 -7.13 8.55 -10.54
C LEU A 182 -7.12 7.31 -11.42
N ASP A 183 -8.27 6.67 -11.57
CA ASP A 183 -8.43 5.51 -12.46
C ASP A 183 -8.51 5.95 -13.91
N LEU A 184 -9.42 6.87 -14.22
CA LEU A 184 -9.71 7.29 -15.60
C LEU A 184 -8.54 8.02 -16.27
N ASN A 185 -7.76 8.78 -15.52
CA ASN A 185 -6.57 9.48 -16.05
C ASN A 185 -5.31 8.60 -16.06
N GLY A 186 -5.42 7.32 -15.67
CA GLY A 186 -4.32 6.36 -15.70
C GLY A 186 -3.29 6.51 -14.59
N PHE A 187 -3.46 7.41 -13.63
CA PHE A 187 -2.49 7.60 -12.54
C PHE A 187 -2.29 6.35 -11.68
N ASP A 188 -3.35 5.58 -11.44
CA ASP A 188 -3.28 4.32 -10.72
C ASP A 188 -2.42 3.30 -11.48
N ALA A 189 -2.71 3.10 -12.76
CA ALA A 189 -1.96 2.19 -13.61
C ALA A 189 -0.50 2.63 -13.78
N PHE A 190 -0.26 3.93 -13.99
CA PHE A 190 1.07 4.50 -14.11
C PHE A 190 1.93 4.23 -12.86
N ALA A 191 1.40 4.46 -11.66
CA ALA A 191 2.13 4.19 -10.43
C ALA A 191 2.50 2.71 -10.29
N LYS A 192 1.59 1.79 -10.65
CA LYS A 192 1.84 0.35 -10.65
C LYS A 192 2.91 -0.05 -11.67
N VAL A 193 2.83 0.47 -12.90
CA VAL A 193 3.83 0.22 -13.96
C VAL A 193 5.21 0.67 -13.51
N ARG A 194 5.32 1.86 -12.92
CA ARG A 194 6.60 2.36 -12.40
C ARG A 194 7.23 1.41 -11.40
N ILE A 195 6.46 0.97 -10.39
CA ILE A 195 6.94 0.04 -9.36
C ILE A 195 7.37 -1.29 -9.98
N LEU A 196 6.53 -1.86 -10.85
CA LEU A 196 6.83 -3.12 -11.53
C LEU A 196 8.09 -3.01 -12.41
N SER A 197 8.21 -1.92 -13.17
CA SER A 197 9.36 -1.70 -14.05
C SER A 197 10.66 -1.53 -13.27
N ALA A 198 10.62 -0.80 -12.15
CA ALA A 198 11.79 -0.63 -11.30
C ALA A 198 12.32 -1.97 -10.79
N LEU A 199 11.43 -2.82 -10.28
CA LEU A 199 11.81 -4.12 -9.75
C LEU A 199 12.19 -5.12 -10.86
N ALA A 200 11.43 -5.15 -11.95
CA ALA A 200 11.64 -6.13 -13.03
C ALA A 200 12.89 -5.86 -13.86
N PHE A 201 13.21 -4.60 -14.10
CA PHE A 201 14.29 -4.17 -15.00
C PHE A 201 15.46 -3.51 -14.26
N ASN A 202 15.41 -3.50 -12.93
CA ASN A 202 16.42 -2.83 -12.09
C ASN A 202 16.67 -1.37 -12.53
N SER A 203 15.58 -0.67 -12.87
CA SER A 203 15.61 0.71 -13.36
C SER A 203 15.21 1.68 -12.24
N LYS A 204 15.76 2.89 -12.27
CA LYS A 204 15.34 3.94 -11.35
C LYS A 204 13.89 4.37 -11.63
N ILE A 205 13.15 4.62 -10.55
CA ILE A 205 11.78 5.14 -10.62
C ILE A 205 11.78 6.65 -10.89
#